data_61a7b67bfdb4fe501bc0df79442fb286
#
_entry.id   61a7b67bfdb4fe501bc0df79442fb286
#
_cell.length_a   1.000
_cell.length_b   1.000
_cell.length_c   1.000
_cell.angle_alpha   90.00
_cell.angle_beta   90.00
_cell.angle_gamma   90.00
#
_symmetry.space_group_name_H-M   'P 1'
#
loop_
_entity.id
_entity.type
_entity.pdbx_description
1 polymer ?
#
loop_
_entity_poly.entity_id
_entity_poly.type
_entity_poly.pdbx_seq_one_letter_code
_entity_poly.pdbx_strand_id
1 'polypeptide(L)'
;HGPSKVLRYFDIKGDRVPFCHDHWPIFNNKKVGEVTSGIFSTEFNTNVAIGIVEVEYAIEGTNLKVLIDNKLRDAFVRERPFNPKLKPFI
;
A
#
# COMPACT_ATOMS: atom_id res chain seq x y z
N HIS A 1 23.79 -0.47 -9.72
CA HIS A 1 22.81 -0.11 -8.70
C HIS A 1 21.41 -0.39 -9.19
N GLY A 2 20.57 -0.76 -8.31
CA GLY A 2 19.23 -1.12 -8.68
C GLY A 2 18.33 0.09 -8.84
N PRO A 3 17.04 -0.16 -9.11
CA PRO A 3 16.08 0.93 -9.24
C PRO A 3 15.93 1.67 -7.92
N SER A 4 15.62 2.94 -8.04
CA SER A 4 15.31 3.75 -6.86
C SER A 4 13.96 3.37 -6.30
N LYS A 5 13.82 3.46 -4.99
CA LYS A 5 12.55 3.20 -4.32
C LYS A 5 12.12 4.45 -3.58
N VAL A 6 10.82 4.63 -3.49
CA VAL A 6 10.24 5.78 -2.81
C VAL A 6 9.15 5.31 -1.87
N LEU A 7 8.86 6.13 -0.87
CA LEU A 7 7.79 5.86 0.07
C LEU A 7 6.46 6.24 -0.57
N ARG A 8 5.47 5.36 -0.40
CA ARG A 8 4.12 5.62 -0.90
C ARG A 8 3.11 5.06 0.08
N TYR A 9 1.88 5.50 -0.09
CA TYR A 9 0.75 5.03 0.69
C TYR A 9 -0.08 4.12 -0.19
N PHE A 10 -0.76 3.14 0.43
CA PHE A 10 -1.47 2.13 -0.33
C PHE A 10 -2.87 1.94 0.22
N ASP A 11 -3.82 1.77 -0.69
CA ASP A 11 -5.19 1.41 -0.37
C ASP A 11 -5.33 -0.07 -0.75
N ILE A 12 -5.38 -0.94 0.25
CA ILE A 12 -5.42 -2.38 0.03
C ILE A 12 -6.86 -2.84 0.05
N LYS A 13 -7.30 -3.43 -1.05
CA LYS A 13 -8.69 -3.85 -1.20
C LYS A 13 -8.93 -5.20 -0.56
N GLY A 14 -10.20 -5.48 -0.31
CA GLY A 14 -10.63 -6.76 0.26
C GLY A 14 -10.91 -6.66 1.73
N ASP A 15 -10.91 -7.81 2.40
CA ASP A 15 -11.24 -7.89 3.80
C ASP A 15 -10.26 -7.13 4.66
N ARG A 16 -10.68 -6.81 5.87
CA ARG A 16 -9.84 -6.15 6.85
C ARG A 16 -8.53 -6.92 7.02
N VAL A 17 -7.41 -6.19 6.92
CA VAL A 17 -6.09 -6.79 7.08
C VAL A 17 -5.70 -6.83 8.54
N PRO A 18 -4.86 -7.80 8.93
CA PRO A 18 -4.29 -7.79 10.28
C PRO A 18 -3.28 -6.66 10.40
N PHE A 19 -2.93 -6.33 11.63
CA PHE A 19 -1.85 -5.36 11.85
C PHE A 19 -0.56 -5.91 11.23
N CYS A 20 0.14 -5.08 10.49
CA CYS A 20 1.36 -5.50 9.82
C CYS A 20 2.53 -5.54 10.79
N HIS A 21 2.92 -6.74 11.17
CA HIS A 21 4.09 -6.95 12.03
C HIS A 21 5.34 -7.17 11.21
N ASP A 22 5.18 -7.91 10.11
CA ASP A 22 6.26 -8.19 9.19
C ASP A 22 5.99 -7.44 7.90
N HIS A 23 7.03 -7.20 7.14
CA HIS A 23 6.87 -6.52 5.87
C HIS A 23 6.12 -7.42 4.89
N TRP A 24 5.10 -6.87 4.25
CA TRP A 24 4.35 -7.59 3.22
C TRP A 24 4.96 -7.26 1.87
N PRO A 25 5.36 -8.28 1.10
CA PRO A 25 5.95 -8.00 -0.22
C PRO A 25 4.92 -7.46 -1.20
N ILE A 26 5.36 -6.56 -2.06
CA ILE A 26 4.53 -5.96 -3.10
C ILE A 26 5.04 -6.48 -4.44
N PHE A 27 4.10 -6.93 -5.29
CA PHE A 27 4.43 -7.56 -6.57
C PHE A 27 3.79 -6.87 -7.75
N ASN A 28 4.51 -6.88 -8.85
CA ASN A 28 4.00 -6.60 -10.19
C ASN A 28 4.80 -7.49 -11.12
N ASN A 29 4.38 -8.77 -11.25
CA ASN A 29 5.09 -9.84 -11.92
C ASN A 29 6.42 -10.21 -11.27
N LYS A 30 6.94 -9.36 -10.42
CA LYS A 30 8.13 -9.59 -9.60
C LYS A 30 7.96 -8.75 -8.35
N LYS A 31 8.78 -9.00 -7.36
CA LYS A 31 8.75 -8.19 -6.15
C LYS A 31 9.28 -6.79 -6.47
N VAL A 32 8.46 -5.77 -6.22
CA VAL A 32 8.82 -4.38 -6.53
C VAL A 32 8.87 -3.50 -5.28
N GLY A 33 8.53 -4.03 -4.12
CA GLY A 33 8.58 -3.25 -2.90
C GLY A 33 8.08 -4.01 -1.70
N GLU A 34 7.86 -3.30 -0.61
CA GLU A 34 7.36 -3.88 0.64
C GLU A 34 6.49 -2.89 1.38
N VAL A 35 5.40 -3.39 1.96
CA VAL A 35 4.62 -2.63 2.93
C VAL A 35 5.32 -2.76 4.27
N THR A 36 5.59 -1.64 4.91
CA THR A 36 6.27 -1.63 6.19
C THR A 36 5.32 -1.43 7.36
N SER A 37 4.13 -0.89 7.11
CA SER A 37 3.13 -0.67 8.13
C SER A 37 1.76 -0.65 7.50
N GLY A 38 0.80 -1.35 8.09
CA GLY A 38 -0.55 -1.37 7.54
C GLY A 38 -1.57 -1.72 8.61
N ILE A 39 -2.77 -1.17 8.46
CA ILE A 39 -3.85 -1.38 9.40
C ILE A 39 -5.18 -1.04 8.72
N PHE A 40 -6.26 -1.66 9.19
CA PHE A 40 -7.58 -1.28 8.72
C PHE A 40 -7.98 0.05 9.36
N SER A 41 -8.37 1.00 8.54
CA SER A 41 -8.83 2.31 9.01
C SER A 41 -10.35 2.33 9.07
N THR A 42 -10.90 2.47 10.26
CA THR A 42 -12.34 2.59 10.42
C THR A 42 -12.84 3.93 9.88
N GLU A 43 -11.98 4.92 9.90
CA GLU A 43 -12.34 6.25 9.44
C GLU A 43 -12.55 6.29 7.92
N PHE A 44 -11.69 5.64 7.19
CA PHE A 44 -11.78 5.59 5.74
C PHE A 44 -12.47 4.32 5.25
N ASN A 45 -12.77 3.41 6.17
CA ASN A 45 -13.40 2.13 5.87
C ASN A 45 -12.63 1.35 4.81
N THR A 46 -11.31 1.34 4.95
CA THR A 46 -10.44 0.63 4.04
C THR A 46 -9.12 0.31 4.74
N ASN A 47 -8.36 -0.60 4.14
CA ASN A 47 -7.05 -0.94 4.64
C ASN A 47 -6.05 0.07 4.11
N VAL A 48 -5.32 0.73 5.01
CA VAL A 48 -4.33 1.72 4.63
C VAL A 48 -2.94 1.21 5.00
N ALA A 49 -1.96 1.55 4.20
CA ALA A 49 -0.61 1.05 4.40
C ALA A 49 0.41 2.07 3.95
N ILE A 50 1.62 1.91 4.47
CA ILE A 50 2.78 2.69 4.08
C ILE A 50 3.85 1.69 3.70
N GLY A 51 4.56 1.98 2.63
CA GLY A 51 5.63 1.11 2.20
C GLY A 51 6.54 1.77 1.21
N ILE A 52 7.51 1.01 0.73
CA ILE A 52 8.42 1.48 -0.29
C ILE A 52 8.20 0.67 -1.56
N VAL A 53 8.36 1.32 -2.70
CA VAL A 53 8.13 0.67 -3.99
C VAL A 53 9.05 1.31 -5.02
N GLU A 54 9.44 0.52 -6.02
CA GLU A 54 10.28 1.05 -7.11
C GLU A 54 9.58 2.22 -7.77
N VAL A 55 10.33 3.26 -8.08
CA VAL A 55 9.79 4.52 -8.53
C VAL A 55 8.91 4.40 -9.77
N GLU A 56 9.22 3.46 -10.66
CA GLU A 56 8.42 3.31 -11.88
C GLU A 56 7.02 2.75 -11.61
N TYR A 57 6.77 2.22 -10.41
CA TYR A 57 5.45 1.72 -10.02
C TYR A 57 4.78 2.63 -9.00
N ALA A 58 5.34 3.81 -8.75
CA ALA A 58 4.92 4.66 -7.64
C ALA A 58 3.93 5.75 -8.04
N ILE A 59 3.29 5.60 -9.18
CA ILE A 59 2.34 6.60 -9.69
C ILE A 59 0.99 6.39 -9.06
N GLU A 60 0.34 7.48 -8.66
CA GLU A 60 -0.99 7.47 -8.05
C GLU A 60 -1.94 6.61 -8.87
N GLY A 61 -2.63 5.70 -8.20
CA GLY A 61 -3.62 4.84 -8.85
C GLY A 61 -3.08 3.56 -9.44
N THR A 62 -1.76 3.36 -9.43
CA THR A 62 -1.18 2.12 -9.95
C THR A 62 -1.68 0.93 -9.14
N ASN A 63 -2.15 -0.11 -9.83
CA ASN A 63 -2.63 -1.34 -9.19
C ASN A 63 -1.46 -2.31 -9.04
N LEU A 64 -1.16 -2.65 -7.81
CA LEU A 64 -0.12 -3.64 -7.49
C LEU A 64 -0.75 -4.73 -6.64
N LYS A 65 0.01 -5.78 -6.38
CA LYS A 65 -0.45 -6.88 -5.52
C LYS A 65 0.39 -6.91 -4.26
N VAL A 66 -0.26 -7.10 -3.13
CA VAL A 66 0.42 -7.25 -1.84
C VAL A 66 0.09 -8.63 -1.30
N LEU A 67 1.11 -9.36 -0.89
CA LEU A 67 0.93 -10.71 -0.35
C LEU A 67 0.71 -10.63 1.15
N ILE A 68 -0.49 -11.01 1.60
CA ILE A 68 -0.87 -10.99 3.01
C ILE A 68 -1.47 -12.34 3.34
N ASP A 69 -0.89 -13.05 4.32
CA ASP A 69 -1.39 -14.37 4.76
C ASP A 69 -1.57 -15.31 3.57
N ASN A 70 -0.57 -15.35 2.69
CA ASN A 70 -0.54 -16.24 1.52
C ASN A 70 -1.61 -15.91 0.47
N LYS A 71 -2.17 -14.72 0.52
CA LYS A 71 -3.14 -14.26 -0.49
C LYS A 71 -2.67 -12.96 -1.10
N LEU A 72 -2.78 -12.87 -2.42
CA LEU A 72 -2.48 -11.62 -3.11
C LEU A 72 -3.70 -10.72 -3.06
N ARG A 73 -3.51 -9.49 -2.62
CA ARG A 73 -4.56 -8.49 -2.50
C ARG A 73 -4.26 -7.33 -3.44
N ASP A 74 -5.30 -6.78 -4.03
CA ASP A 74 -5.12 -5.58 -4.84
C ASP A 74 -4.77 -4.40 -3.95
N ALA A 75 -3.78 -3.63 -4.37
CA ALA A 75 -3.37 -2.45 -3.64
C ALA A 75 -3.16 -1.32 -4.65
N PHE A 76 -3.70 -0.16 -4.32
CA PHE A 76 -3.59 1.01 -5.19
C PHE A 76 -2.66 2.02 -4.57
N VAL A 77 -1.73 2.51 -5.36
CA VAL A 77 -0.73 3.47 -4.89
C VAL A 77 -1.39 4.83 -4.66
N ARG A 78 -1.07 5.44 -3.53
CA ARG A 78 -1.49 6.80 -3.21
C ARG A 78 -0.25 7.62 -2.90
N GLU A 79 -0.14 8.77 -3.51
CA GLU A 79 1.04 9.62 -3.29
C GLU A 79 0.91 10.49 -2.06
N ARG A 80 -0.31 10.61 -1.52
CA ARG A 80 -0.56 11.40 -0.33
C ARG A 80 -1.12 10.51 0.77
N PRO A 81 -0.80 10.80 2.03
CA PRO A 81 -1.33 10.01 3.13
C PRO A 81 -2.83 10.20 3.25
N PHE A 82 -3.48 9.19 3.83
CA PHE A 82 -4.85 9.33 4.24
C PHE A 82 -4.87 10.29 5.43
N ASN A 83 -5.66 11.34 5.33
CA ASN A 83 -5.69 12.35 6.38
C ASN A 83 -7.13 12.74 6.68
N PRO A 84 -7.66 12.30 7.83
CA PRO A 84 -9.05 12.60 8.18
C PRO A 84 -9.33 14.08 8.31
N LYS A 85 -8.34 14.88 8.63
CA LYS A 85 -8.56 16.31 8.79
C LYS A 85 -8.72 17.02 7.46
N LEU A 86 -8.28 16.41 6.38
CA LEU A 86 -8.35 17.00 5.06
C LEU A 86 -9.51 16.50 4.25
N LYS A 87 -10.15 15.46 4.72
CA LYS A 87 -11.36 15.03 4.06
C LYS A 87 -12.54 15.82 4.58
N PRO A 88 -13.46 15.88 3.85
CA PRO A 88 -13.44 15.52 2.45
C PRO A 88 -12.74 16.60 1.77
N PHE A 89 -11.79 16.63 1.74
CA PHE A 89 -11.07 17.51 1.37
C PHE A 89 -11.25 17.74 0.32
N ILE A 90 -11.45 17.57 0.70
CA ILE A 90 -11.69 17.69 0.46
C ILE A 90 -11.73 17.82 0.21
#